data_7556678bf2d00684acad7eeec68305cc
#
_entry.id   7556678bf2d00684acad7eeec68305cc
#
_cell.length_a   1.000
_cell.length_b   1.000
_cell.length_c   1.000
_cell.angle_alpha   90.00
_cell.angle_beta   90.00
_cell.angle_gamma   90.00
#
_symmetry.space_group_name_H-M   'P 1'
#
loop_
_entity.id
_entity.type
_entity.pdbx_description
1 polymer ?
#
loop_
_entity_poly.entity_id
_entity_poly.type
_entity_poly.pdbx_seq_one_letter_code
_entity_poly.pdbx_strand_id
1 'polypeptide(L)'
;MAKQILFNEEARRALGNGVDALANAVKVTLGPKGRNVVLDKKFGAPTITNDGVTIARDIELEDPFENMGAQLVKEVATKTNDVAGDGTTTATLLAQAMIQEGMRNVAAGANPMILKRGVEKAVKRLVEEIQKRAIEVNDKEAIAQVASISAGDEEVGGLIADAMEKVGKDGVITVEESKTMGTQLSVVEGMQFDRGYISPYMVTDPDKMEAVMSEPYIMVTDRKIASIQEMLPTLEKVVQAGKELLIIAEDVEGEALATLVVNKLRGTFKAVAVKAPGFGDRRKAMLQDIATLTGATVITEEVGRKLDSIGIEDLGTARQVRVTKDETTIVEGHGDAAAIKDRVAQIKAQIAETTSDFDKEKLQERLAKMSGGVAVIEVGAATEVELKDKKLRLEDALNATRAAVEEGIVAGGGTTFIDILPVLDEFKEEGDVQTGINLVKRAVEEPVRQIAHNAGLEGSVIVAKVMDSPDGVGFNALKEEYVDMVKAGIVDPAKVTRTALQNAASIASLVLTTETLVSDKPEPASTTPAMPGGMPGGMPGMM
;
A
#
# COMPACT_ATOMS: atom_id res chain seq x y z
N MET A 1 -5.71 28.40 19.41
CA MET A 1 -4.30 28.18 19.82
C MET A 1 -3.42 29.22 19.14
N ALA A 2 -2.38 29.71 19.83
CA ALA A 2 -1.40 30.61 19.22
C ALA A 2 -0.54 29.83 18.21
N LYS A 3 -0.10 30.49 17.12
CA LYS A 3 0.76 29.90 16.11
C LYS A 3 2.21 30.30 16.29
N GLN A 4 3.12 29.40 15.96
CA GLN A 4 4.53 29.69 15.72
C GLN A 4 4.76 29.76 14.22
N ILE A 5 5.62 30.66 13.76
CA ILE A 5 5.86 30.84 12.33
C ILE A 5 7.38 30.92 12.12
N LEU A 6 7.89 30.11 11.19
CA LEU A 6 9.25 30.23 10.67
C LEU A 6 9.21 30.74 9.23
N PHE A 7 10.24 31.50 8.85
CA PHE A 7 10.36 32.11 7.54
C PHE A 7 11.70 31.80 6.88
N ASN A 8 11.74 31.93 5.58
CA ASN A 8 12.95 31.93 4.77
C ASN A 8 13.86 30.71 5.02
N GLU A 9 15.13 30.96 5.27
CA GLU A 9 16.17 29.95 5.48
C GLU A 9 15.90 29.05 6.70
N GLU A 10 15.37 29.62 7.80
CA GLU A 10 15.06 28.83 9.00
C GLU A 10 13.96 27.80 8.71
N ALA A 11 12.93 28.19 7.96
CA ALA A 11 11.86 27.27 7.52
C ALA A 11 12.41 26.15 6.63
N ARG A 12 13.22 26.49 5.63
CA ARG A 12 13.84 25.51 4.74
C ARG A 12 14.77 24.56 5.46
N ARG A 13 15.57 25.07 6.40
CA ARG A 13 16.48 24.24 7.21
C ARG A 13 15.72 23.26 8.09
N ALA A 14 14.65 23.69 8.76
CA ALA A 14 13.84 22.81 9.58
C ALA A 14 13.19 21.69 8.74
N LEU A 15 12.62 22.02 7.57
CA LEU A 15 12.11 21.03 6.64
C LEU A 15 13.20 20.04 6.21
N GLY A 16 14.38 20.54 5.83
CA GLY A 16 15.51 19.71 5.40
C GLY A 16 15.97 18.73 6.47
N ASN A 17 16.07 19.19 7.73
CA ASN A 17 16.41 18.32 8.86
C ASN A 17 15.40 17.18 9.05
N GLY A 18 14.10 17.48 8.94
CA GLY A 18 13.04 16.47 9.04
C GLY A 18 13.08 15.47 7.90
N VAL A 19 13.29 15.93 6.67
CA VAL A 19 13.50 15.07 5.49
C VAL A 19 14.68 14.14 5.71
N ASP A 20 15.82 14.67 6.19
CA ASP A 20 17.04 13.90 6.41
C ASP A 20 16.88 12.89 7.54
N ALA A 21 16.21 13.25 8.62
CA ALA A 21 15.96 12.34 9.74
C ALA A 21 15.19 11.09 9.28
N LEU A 22 14.10 11.27 8.54
CA LEU A 22 13.31 10.15 8.04
C LEU A 22 14.05 9.36 6.95
N ALA A 23 14.57 10.05 5.93
CA ALA A 23 15.20 9.38 4.80
C ALA A 23 16.49 8.61 5.20
N ASN A 24 17.26 9.12 6.16
CA ASN A 24 18.45 8.42 6.67
C ASN A 24 18.09 7.12 7.41
N ALA A 25 16.93 7.07 8.08
CA ALA A 25 16.45 5.85 8.71
C ALA A 25 15.97 4.81 7.68
N VAL A 26 15.37 5.28 6.57
CA VAL A 26 14.82 4.39 5.53
C VAL A 26 15.90 3.88 4.59
N LYS A 27 16.81 4.72 4.08
CA LYS A 27 17.75 4.36 3.01
C LYS A 27 18.78 3.27 3.35
N VAL A 28 18.97 2.97 4.66
CA VAL A 28 19.89 1.89 5.10
C VAL A 28 19.37 0.51 4.71
N THR A 29 18.10 0.39 4.35
CA THR A 29 17.47 -0.88 3.95
C THR A 29 17.62 -1.18 2.46
N LEU A 30 18.09 -0.22 1.65
CA LEU A 30 18.12 -0.33 0.19
C LEU A 30 19.17 -1.35 -0.31
N GLY A 31 18.71 -2.22 -1.21
CA GLY A 31 19.57 -3.17 -1.93
C GLY A 31 19.87 -4.46 -1.16
N PRO A 32 20.57 -5.42 -1.81
CA PRO A 32 20.75 -6.79 -1.28
C PRO A 32 21.63 -6.87 -0.03
N LYS A 33 22.41 -5.83 0.26
CA LYS A 33 23.20 -5.70 1.50
C LYS A 33 22.62 -4.63 2.43
N GLY A 34 21.36 -4.20 2.19
CA GLY A 34 20.59 -3.36 3.08
C GLY A 34 20.37 -4.01 4.45
N ARG A 35 20.14 -3.18 5.47
CA ARG A 35 20.00 -3.63 6.86
C ARG A 35 18.60 -3.36 7.36
N ASN A 36 18.15 -4.15 8.33
CA ASN A 36 16.88 -3.93 8.99
C ASN A 36 16.93 -2.76 9.97
N VAL A 37 15.77 -2.15 10.17
CA VAL A 37 15.49 -1.15 11.20
C VAL A 37 14.63 -1.77 12.28
N VAL A 38 14.87 -1.40 13.53
CA VAL A 38 14.08 -1.84 14.68
C VAL A 38 13.17 -0.70 15.11
N LEU A 39 11.88 -0.96 15.10
CA LEU A 39 10.84 -0.01 15.50
C LEU A 39 10.31 -0.39 16.89
N ASP A 40 10.30 0.55 17.81
CA ASP A 40 9.75 0.34 19.15
C ASP A 40 8.21 0.25 19.07
N LYS A 41 7.64 -0.59 19.91
CA LYS A 41 6.18 -0.72 20.04
C LYS A 41 5.80 -0.51 21.49
N LYS A 42 4.80 0.34 21.75
CA LYS A 42 4.29 0.60 23.10
C LYS A 42 3.79 -0.67 23.81
N PHE A 43 3.35 -1.65 23.03
CA PHE A 43 2.89 -2.95 23.53
C PHE A 43 3.42 -4.06 22.59
N GLY A 44 3.95 -5.14 23.17
CA GLY A 44 4.48 -6.27 22.43
C GLY A 44 5.98 -6.19 22.15
N ALA A 45 6.47 -7.03 21.23
CA ALA A 45 7.86 -7.03 20.82
C ALA A 45 8.13 -5.91 19.78
N PRO A 46 9.36 -5.36 19.75
CA PRO A 46 9.76 -4.44 18.67
C PRO A 46 9.57 -5.08 17.29
N THR A 47 9.22 -4.27 16.31
CA THR A 47 9.14 -4.71 14.91
C THR A 47 10.52 -4.56 14.27
N ILE A 48 11.00 -5.62 13.65
CA ILE A 48 12.22 -5.60 12.82
C ILE A 48 11.76 -5.66 11.36
N THR A 49 12.15 -4.69 10.55
CA THR A 49 11.72 -4.61 9.16
C THR A 49 12.73 -3.89 8.28
N ASN A 50 12.72 -4.18 7.00
CA ASN A 50 13.41 -3.43 5.94
C ASN A 50 12.42 -2.72 4.98
N ASP A 51 11.11 -2.82 5.22
CA ASP A 51 10.12 -2.14 4.42
C ASP A 51 10.12 -0.63 4.70
N GLY A 52 10.38 0.14 3.63
CA GLY A 52 10.53 1.58 3.71
C GLY A 52 9.28 2.33 4.14
N VAL A 53 8.08 1.90 3.73
CA VAL A 53 6.83 2.57 4.12
C VAL A 53 6.49 2.31 5.58
N THR A 54 6.72 1.11 6.09
CA THR A 54 6.53 0.77 7.51
C THR A 54 7.44 1.62 8.39
N ILE A 55 8.72 1.75 8.01
CA ILE A 55 9.68 2.61 8.73
C ILE A 55 9.23 4.08 8.67
N ALA A 56 8.88 4.57 7.49
CA ALA A 56 8.47 5.97 7.32
C ALA A 56 7.20 6.33 8.11
N ARG A 57 6.23 5.41 8.20
CA ARG A 57 4.98 5.61 8.96
C ARG A 57 5.21 5.73 10.46
N ASP A 58 6.21 5.06 11.00
CA ASP A 58 6.49 5.03 12.45
C ASP A 58 7.30 6.24 12.94
N ILE A 59 7.98 6.95 12.01
CA ILE A 59 8.81 8.09 12.37
C ILE A 59 7.97 9.34 12.64
N GLU A 60 8.10 9.88 13.83
CA GLU A 60 7.55 11.15 14.27
C GLU A 60 8.62 11.93 15.06
N LEU A 61 8.81 13.21 14.74
CA LEU A 61 9.85 14.03 15.34
C LEU A 61 9.27 14.98 16.40
N GLU A 62 10.04 15.25 17.45
CA GLU A 62 9.62 16.10 18.57
C GLU A 62 9.44 17.58 18.14
N ASP A 63 10.34 18.09 17.28
CA ASP A 63 10.20 19.44 16.75
C ASP A 63 9.09 19.48 15.67
N PRO A 64 8.03 20.29 15.86
CA PRO A 64 6.90 20.31 14.93
C PRO A 64 7.26 20.81 13.53
N PHE A 65 8.30 21.64 13.38
CA PHE A 65 8.72 22.14 12.07
C PHE A 65 9.57 21.11 11.32
N GLU A 66 10.48 20.43 12.02
CA GLU A 66 11.21 19.30 11.46
C GLU A 66 10.25 18.14 11.12
N ASN A 67 9.27 17.88 11.99
CA ASN A 67 8.25 16.87 11.75
C ASN A 67 7.44 17.14 10.47
N MET A 68 7.18 18.40 10.10
CA MET A 68 6.56 18.72 8.81
C MET A 68 7.39 18.21 7.63
N GLY A 69 8.71 18.33 7.67
CA GLY A 69 9.61 17.79 6.66
C GLY A 69 9.55 16.26 6.59
N ALA A 70 9.58 15.60 7.75
CA ALA A 70 9.43 14.15 7.84
C ALA A 70 8.07 13.69 7.27
N GLN A 71 6.95 14.35 7.63
CA GLN A 71 5.62 14.00 7.14
C GLN A 71 5.49 14.16 5.61
N LEU A 72 6.14 15.14 5.00
CA LEU A 72 6.14 15.31 3.54
C LEU A 72 6.85 14.14 2.83
N VAL A 73 7.97 13.66 3.36
CA VAL A 73 8.66 12.49 2.80
C VAL A 73 7.93 11.18 3.12
N LYS A 74 7.27 11.09 4.28
CA LYS A 74 6.36 9.99 4.61
C LYS A 74 5.24 9.88 3.57
N GLU A 75 4.72 11.01 3.08
CA GLU A 75 3.72 11.01 1.99
C GLU A 75 4.28 10.44 0.69
N VAL A 76 5.56 10.68 0.36
CA VAL A 76 6.23 10.07 -0.80
C VAL A 76 6.22 8.54 -0.69
N ALA A 77 6.64 7.99 0.45
CA ALA A 77 6.66 6.55 0.69
C ALA A 77 5.24 5.96 0.61
N THR A 78 4.27 6.60 1.28
CA THR A 78 2.88 6.13 1.33
C THR A 78 2.24 6.13 -0.06
N LYS A 79 2.39 7.22 -0.84
CA LYS A 79 1.83 7.29 -2.20
C LYS A 79 2.49 6.32 -3.17
N THR A 80 3.77 6.06 -3.00
CA THR A 80 4.46 5.06 -3.83
C THR A 80 3.96 3.66 -3.50
N ASN A 81 3.76 3.35 -2.22
CA ASN A 81 3.13 2.10 -1.80
C ASN A 81 1.71 1.96 -2.34
N ASP A 82 0.87 3.00 -2.24
CA ASP A 82 -0.53 2.96 -2.69
C ASP A 82 -0.66 2.68 -4.21
N VAL A 83 0.29 3.15 -5.03
CA VAL A 83 0.23 3.06 -6.50
C VAL A 83 0.97 1.83 -7.03
N ALA A 84 2.13 1.53 -6.48
CA ALA A 84 3.04 0.50 -7.02
C ALA A 84 3.28 -0.66 -6.05
N GLY A 85 2.96 -0.49 -4.77
CA GLY A 85 3.10 -1.51 -3.72
C GLY A 85 4.54 -1.85 -3.35
N ASP A 86 5.52 -1.20 -3.97
CA ASP A 86 6.96 -1.38 -3.75
C ASP A 86 7.71 -0.08 -4.11
N GLY A 87 9.05 -0.04 -3.91
CA GLY A 87 9.91 1.09 -4.27
C GLY A 87 9.86 2.28 -3.30
N THR A 88 9.29 2.10 -2.12
CA THR A 88 9.11 3.14 -1.11
C THR A 88 10.43 3.71 -0.59
N THR A 89 11.44 2.86 -0.42
CA THR A 89 12.81 3.24 -0.03
C THR A 89 13.48 4.08 -1.13
N THR A 90 13.38 3.64 -2.38
CA THR A 90 13.94 4.37 -3.54
C THR A 90 13.27 5.74 -3.70
N ALA A 91 11.95 5.83 -3.57
CA ALA A 91 11.21 7.07 -3.65
C ALA A 91 11.62 8.07 -2.55
N THR A 92 11.77 7.58 -1.31
CA THR A 92 12.23 8.36 -0.17
C THR A 92 13.64 8.92 -0.38
N LEU A 93 14.55 8.08 -0.88
CA LEU A 93 15.93 8.47 -1.19
C LEU A 93 16.00 9.51 -2.31
N LEU A 94 15.24 9.30 -3.41
CA LEU A 94 15.18 10.27 -4.50
C LEU A 94 14.61 11.62 -4.03
N ALA A 95 13.59 11.62 -3.19
CA ALA A 95 13.04 12.84 -2.61
C ALA A 95 14.08 13.58 -1.77
N GLN A 96 14.80 12.87 -0.89
CA GLN A 96 15.90 13.45 -0.11
C GLN A 96 16.95 14.08 -1.02
N ALA A 97 17.42 13.35 -2.04
CA ALA A 97 18.45 13.83 -2.94
C ALA A 97 18.02 15.09 -3.71
N MET A 98 16.78 15.09 -4.23
CA MET A 98 16.22 16.24 -4.95
C MET A 98 16.06 17.46 -4.02
N ILE A 99 15.59 17.25 -2.79
CA ILE A 99 15.42 18.33 -1.81
C ILE A 99 16.77 18.92 -1.40
N GLN A 100 17.75 18.07 -1.07
CA GLN A 100 19.08 18.52 -0.65
C GLN A 100 19.79 19.33 -1.76
N GLU A 101 19.80 18.81 -2.99
CA GLU A 101 20.44 19.51 -4.11
C GLU A 101 19.65 20.77 -4.49
N GLY A 102 18.31 20.72 -4.44
CA GLY A 102 17.47 21.89 -4.70
C GLY A 102 17.66 22.98 -3.66
N MET A 103 17.71 22.67 -2.36
CA MET A 103 17.96 23.64 -1.30
C MET A 103 19.32 24.33 -1.44
N ARG A 104 20.37 23.59 -1.87
CA ARG A 104 21.68 24.18 -2.17
C ARG A 104 21.59 25.22 -3.28
N ASN A 105 20.86 24.90 -4.36
CA ASN A 105 20.69 25.81 -5.49
C ASN A 105 19.83 27.03 -5.12
N VAL A 106 18.76 26.86 -4.32
CA VAL A 106 17.94 27.97 -3.81
C VAL A 106 18.75 28.88 -2.89
N ALA A 107 19.57 28.32 -2.00
CA ALA A 107 20.48 29.09 -1.15
C ALA A 107 21.53 29.85 -1.96
N ALA A 108 21.93 29.33 -3.14
CA ALA A 108 22.82 30.00 -4.09
C ALA A 108 22.12 31.08 -4.95
N GLY A 109 20.80 31.29 -4.77
CA GLY A 109 20.04 32.35 -5.40
C GLY A 109 19.15 31.91 -6.58
N ALA A 110 19.03 30.63 -6.85
CA ALA A 110 18.11 30.11 -7.88
C ALA A 110 16.64 30.35 -7.49
N ASN A 111 15.82 30.73 -8.47
CA ASN A 111 14.39 30.93 -8.24
C ASN A 111 13.68 29.56 -8.14
N PRO A 112 13.10 29.20 -6.98
CA PRO A 112 12.52 27.88 -6.77
C PRO A 112 11.34 27.57 -7.70
N MET A 113 10.55 28.58 -8.10
CA MET A 113 9.43 28.41 -9.01
C MET A 113 9.87 28.11 -10.45
N ILE A 114 11.04 28.61 -10.85
CA ILE A 114 11.64 28.36 -12.17
C ILE A 114 12.36 27.00 -12.15
N LEU A 115 13.10 26.72 -11.08
CA LEU A 115 13.79 25.46 -10.85
C LEU A 115 12.79 24.28 -10.88
N LYS A 116 11.61 24.41 -10.25
CA LYS A 116 10.52 23.45 -10.30
C LYS A 116 10.13 23.08 -11.75
N ARG A 117 10.04 24.05 -12.66
CA ARG A 117 9.74 23.79 -14.09
C ARG A 117 10.78 22.89 -14.76
N GLY A 118 12.05 23.06 -14.41
CA GLY A 118 13.14 22.21 -14.86
C GLY A 118 13.01 20.80 -14.34
N VAL A 119 12.71 20.63 -13.06
CA VAL A 119 12.45 19.31 -12.44
C VAL A 119 11.28 18.60 -13.14
N GLU A 120 10.15 19.29 -13.31
CA GLU A 120 8.97 18.71 -13.99
C GLU A 120 9.28 18.25 -15.43
N LYS A 121 10.02 19.06 -16.21
CA LYS A 121 10.45 18.70 -17.57
C LYS A 121 11.35 17.46 -17.58
N ALA A 122 12.35 17.42 -16.72
CA ALA A 122 13.29 16.32 -16.64
C ALA A 122 12.58 15.02 -16.24
N VAL A 123 11.77 15.05 -15.18
CA VAL A 123 11.04 13.89 -14.69
C VAL A 123 10.09 13.33 -15.75
N LYS A 124 9.32 14.21 -16.42
CA LYS A 124 8.43 13.78 -17.51
C LYS A 124 9.21 13.03 -18.59
N ARG A 125 10.35 13.57 -19.02
CA ARG A 125 11.18 12.95 -20.08
C ARG A 125 11.77 11.61 -19.64
N LEU A 126 12.26 11.52 -18.39
CA LEU A 126 12.77 10.27 -17.83
C LEU A 126 11.68 9.20 -17.72
N VAL A 127 10.48 9.56 -17.29
CA VAL A 127 9.33 8.64 -17.20
C VAL A 127 8.96 8.08 -18.58
N GLU A 128 8.91 8.94 -19.61
CA GLU A 128 8.67 8.49 -20.99
C GLU A 128 9.75 7.49 -21.46
N GLU A 129 11.00 7.69 -21.04
CA GLU A 129 12.09 6.82 -21.42
C GLU A 129 12.08 5.49 -20.65
N ILE A 130 11.73 5.50 -19.35
CA ILE A 130 11.51 4.28 -18.55
C ILE A 130 10.45 3.41 -19.23
N GLN A 131 9.31 4.00 -19.61
CA GLN A 131 8.22 3.28 -20.27
C GLN A 131 8.63 2.69 -21.63
N LYS A 132 9.44 3.40 -22.42
CA LYS A 132 9.95 2.88 -23.70
C LYS A 132 10.92 1.72 -23.55
N ARG A 133 11.69 1.68 -22.47
CA ARG A 133 12.66 0.62 -22.18
C ARG A 133 12.06 -0.58 -21.47
N ALA A 134 10.81 -0.48 -21.04
CA ALA A 134 10.12 -1.55 -20.34
C ALA A 134 9.98 -2.79 -21.24
N ILE A 135 10.34 -3.96 -20.70
CA ILE A 135 10.25 -5.27 -21.34
C ILE A 135 9.02 -5.96 -20.76
N GLU A 136 8.10 -6.40 -21.61
CA GLU A 136 6.89 -7.09 -21.15
C GLU A 136 7.20 -8.42 -20.45
N VAL A 137 6.48 -8.68 -19.36
CA VAL A 137 6.58 -9.92 -18.58
C VAL A 137 5.40 -10.83 -18.95
N ASN A 138 5.70 -11.87 -19.73
CA ASN A 138 4.66 -12.75 -20.27
C ASN A 138 4.79 -14.20 -19.84
N ASP A 139 5.95 -14.64 -19.38
CA ASP A 139 6.21 -16.03 -19.00
C ASP A 139 6.41 -16.19 -17.48
N LYS A 140 6.23 -17.43 -17.03
CA LYS A 140 6.34 -17.81 -15.62
C LYS A 140 7.73 -17.58 -15.05
N GLU A 141 8.78 -17.76 -15.87
CA GLU A 141 10.17 -17.61 -15.43
C GLU A 141 10.49 -16.14 -15.12
N ALA A 142 10.07 -15.21 -15.98
CA ALA A 142 10.21 -13.78 -15.73
C ALA A 142 9.41 -13.33 -14.50
N ILE A 143 8.21 -13.84 -14.30
CA ILE A 143 7.40 -13.59 -13.09
C ILE A 143 8.16 -14.08 -11.85
N ALA A 144 8.70 -15.31 -11.86
CA ALA A 144 9.46 -15.86 -10.75
C ALA A 144 10.71 -15.03 -10.44
N GLN A 145 11.42 -14.53 -11.46
CA GLN A 145 12.59 -13.68 -11.28
C GLN A 145 12.25 -12.36 -10.58
N VAL A 146 11.21 -11.66 -11.02
CA VAL A 146 10.77 -10.41 -10.37
C VAL A 146 10.41 -10.66 -8.92
N ALA A 147 9.60 -11.69 -8.65
CA ALA A 147 9.17 -12.04 -7.31
C ALA A 147 10.35 -12.43 -6.41
N SER A 148 11.33 -13.20 -6.93
CA SER A 148 12.53 -13.61 -6.20
C SER A 148 13.42 -12.43 -5.81
N ILE A 149 13.59 -11.46 -6.70
CA ILE A 149 14.37 -10.25 -6.42
C ILE A 149 13.69 -9.41 -5.33
N SER A 150 12.40 -9.18 -5.43
CA SER A 150 11.66 -8.38 -4.44
C SER A 150 11.59 -9.07 -3.07
N ALA A 151 11.34 -10.39 -3.04
CA ALA A 151 11.33 -11.16 -1.79
C ALA A 151 12.73 -11.41 -1.20
N GLY A 152 13.78 -11.34 -2.03
CA GLY A 152 15.13 -11.79 -1.66
C GLY A 152 15.22 -13.30 -1.44
N ASP A 153 14.31 -14.10 -2.04
CA ASP A 153 14.15 -15.54 -1.85
C ASP A 153 13.58 -16.21 -3.11
N GLU A 154 14.33 -17.18 -3.67
CA GLU A 154 13.93 -17.89 -4.90
C GLU A 154 12.72 -18.82 -4.68
N GLU A 155 12.59 -19.43 -3.50
CA GLU A 155 11.44 -20.30 -3.16
C GLU A 155 10.15 -19.49 -3.14
N VAL A 156 10.18 -18.33 -2.53
CA VAL A 156 9.06 -17.37 -2.50
C VAL A 156 8.70 -16.91 -3.92
N GLY A 157 9.68 -16.61 -4.75
CA GLY A 157 9.46 -16.22 -6.14
C GLY A 157 8.76 -17.31 -6.95
N GLY A 158 9.18 -18.56 -6.77
CA GLY A 158 8.53 -19.72 -7.39
C GLY A 158 7.07 -19.88 -6.95
N LEU A 159 6.78 -19.74 -5.67
CA LEU A 159 5.41 -19.83 -5.13
C LEU A 159 4.48 -18.75 -5.69
N ILE A 160 4.97 -17.50 -5.84
CA ILE A 160 4.21 -16.41 -6.42
C ILE A 160 3.90 -16.68 -7.90
N ALA A 161 4.90 -17.15 -8.66
CA ALA A 161 4.70 -17.51 -10.06
C ALA A 161 3.70 -18.66 -10.22
N ASP A 162 3.77 -19.68 -9.37
CA ASP A 162 2.80 -20.78 -9.32
C ASP A 162 1.39 -20.29 -8.96
N ALA A 163 1.27 -19.35 -8.03
CA ALA A 163 0.02 -18.73 -7.67
C ALA A 163 -0.60 -17.99 -8.87
N MET A 164 0.19 -17.13 -9.54
CA MET A 164 -0.28 -16.39 -10.72
C MET A 164 -0.64 -17.31 -11.89
N GLU A 165 0.07 -18.41 -12.09
CA GLU A 165 -0.29 -19.41 -13.12
C GLU A 165 -1.64 -20.05 -12.84
N LYS A 166 -1.96 -20.35 -11.56
CA LYS A 166 -3.20 -21.01 -11.15
C LYS A 166 -4.42 -20.08 -11.23
N VAL A 167 -4.29 -18.83 -10.80
CA VAL A 167 -5.43 -17.87 -10.76
C VAL A 167 -5.46 -16.91 -11.94
N GLY A 168 -4.42 -16.88 -12.76
CA GLY A 168 -4.25 -15.95 -13.88
C GLY A 168 -3.60 -14.63 -13.48
N LYS A 169 -3.24 -13.82 -14.48
CA LYS A 169 -2.52 -12.53 -14.28
C LYS A 169 -3.33 -11.54 -13.43
N ASP A 170 -4.66 -11.53 -13.61
CA ASP A 170 -5.59 -10.67 -12.87
C ASP A 170 -6.22 -11.38 -11.67
N GLY A 171 -5.72 -12.57 -11.33
CA GLY A 171 -6.21 -13.38 -10.24
C GLY A 171 -5.85 -12.82 -8.86
N VAL A 172 -6.70 -13.11 -7.88
CA VAL A 172 -6.50 -12.66 -6.51
C VAL A 172 -5.52 -13.58 -5.79
N ILE A 173 -4.47 -12.99 -5.22
CA ILE A 173 -3.51 -13.70 -4.37
C ILE A 173 -3.47 -12.97 -3.02
N THR A 174 -3.65 -13.72 -1.93
CA THR A 174 -3.58 -13.22 -0.55
C THR A 174 -2.47 -13.91 0.22
N VAL A 175 -1.91 -13.20 1.20
CA VAL A 175 -0.92 -13.75 2.12
C VAL A 175 -1.56 -13.86 3.50
N GLU A 176 -1.55 -15.05 4.06
CA GLU A 176 -2.14 -15.34 5.38
C GLU A 176 -1.12 -15.96 6.31
N GLU A 177 -1.37 -15.81 7.62
CA GLU A 177 -0.54 -16.40 8.65
C GLU A 177 -0.94 -17.85 8.88
N SER A 178 0.05 -18.75 8.89
CA SER A 178 -0.12 -20.16 9.21
C SER A 178 0.38 -20.49 10.61
N LYS A 179 -0.27 -21.46 11.24
CA LYS A 179 0.22 -22.06 12.51
C LYS A 179 1.28 -23.14 12.27
N THR A 180 1.45 -23.57 11.03
CA THR A 180 2.43 -24.59 10.64
C THR A 180 3.73 -23.93 10.22
N MET A 181 4.85 -24.63 10.35
CA MET A 181 6.14 -24.15 9.84
C MET A 181 6.20 -24.27 8.32
N GLY A 182 6.78 -23.27 7.67
CA GLY A 182 6.96 -23.24 6.21
C GLY A 182 5.91 -22.39 5.49
N THR A 183 6.08 -22.27 4.17
CA THR A 183 5.17 -21.50 3.29
C THR A 183 4.47 -22.48 2.35
N GLN A 184 3.15 -22.35 2.22
CA GLN A 184 2.32 -23.23 1.38
C GLN A 184 1.41 -22.40 0.49
N LEU A 185 1.10 -22.93 -0.71
CA LEU A 185 0.17 -22.34 -1.65
C LEU A 185 -1.08 -23.21 -1.75
N SER A 186 -2.23 -22.65 -1.45
CA SER A 186 -3.55 -23.23 -1.69
C SER A 186 -4.36 -22.35 -2.63
N VAL A 187 -5.31 -22.95 -3.36
CA VAL A 187 -6.29 -22.21 -4.16
C VAL A 187 -7.67 -22.58 -3.65
N VAL A 188 -8.41 -21.56 -3.24
CA VAL A 188 -9.74 -21.72 -2.64
C VAL A 188 -10.78 -20.93 -3.43
N GLU A 189 -12.05 -21.29 -3.25
CA GLU A 189 -13.15 -20.52 -3.81
C GLU A 189 -13.19 -19.13 -3.15
N GLY A 190 -13.31 -18.07 -3.96
CA GLY A 190 -13.29 -16.71 -3.46
C GLY A 190 -13.47 -15.68 -4.56
N MET A 191 -13.63 -14.43 -4.17
CA MET A 191 -13.83 -13.33 -5.11
C MET A 191 -13.34 -12.01 -4.53
N GLN A 192 -12.85 -11.13 -5.41
CA GLN A 192 -12.56 -9.73 -5.09
C GLN A 192 -13.44 -8.79 -5.91
N PHE A 193 -13.82 -7.67 -5.31
CA PHE A 193 -14.52 -6.58 -6.00
C PHE A 193 -14.06 -5.21 -5.53
N ASP A 194 -14.16 -4.22 -6.43
CA ASP A 194 -13.59 -2.88 -6.30
C ASP A 194 -14.51 -1.97 -5.45
N ARG A 195 -14.70 -2.31 -4.18
CA ARG A 195 -15.38 -1.50 -3.17
C ARG A 195 -14.74 -1.78 -1.82
N GLY A 196 -14.28 -0.73 -1.16
CA GLY A 196 -13.71 -0.80 0.17
C GLY A 196 -14.69 -0.40 1.27
N TYR A 197 -14.18 -0.25 2.49
CA TYR A 197 -14.99 0.13 3.63
C TYR A 197 -15.57 1.54 3.47
N ILE A 198 -16.80 1.74 3.98
CA ILE A 198 -17.49 3.03 3.92
C ILE A 198 -16.85 4.05 4.88
N SER A 199 -16.24 3.59 5.98
CA SER A 199 -15.61 4.46 6.96
C SER A 199 -14.25 3.91 7.41
N PRO A 200 -13.19 4.76 7.46
CA PRO A 200 -11.88 4.36 7.98
C PRO A 200 -11.92 3.86 9.44
N TYR A 201 -12.92 4.25 10.21
CA TYR A 201 -13.09 3.77 11.59
C TYR A 201 -13.48 2.28 11.67
N MET A 202 -13.76 1.63 10.53
CA MET A 202 -14.08 0.21 10.45
C MET A 202 -12.84 -0.69 10.29
N VAL A 203 -11.63 -0.14 10.15
CA VAL A 203 -10.40 -0.92 10.05
C VAL A 203 -10.09 -1.68 11.35
N THR A 204 -9.58 -2.90 11.21
CA THR A 204 -9.12 -3.72 12.34
C THR A 204 -7.61 -3.65 12.52
N ASP A 205 -6.89 -3.38 11.43
CA ASP A 205 -5.45 -3.12 11.38
C ASP A 205 -5.21 -1.65 10.95
N PRO A 206 -4.93 -0.75 11.90
CA PRO A 206 -4.68 0.66 11.58
C PRO A 206 -3.37 0.88 10.81
N ASP A 207 -2.37 0.01 10.99
CA ASP A 207 -1.06 0.14 10.34
C ASP A 207 -1.19 -0.10 8.83
N LYS A 208 -2.02 -1.07 8.44
CA LYS A 208 -2.31 -1.39 7.04
C LYS A 208 -3.55 -0.69 6.49
N MET A 209 -4.31 0.00 7.32
CA MET A 209 -5.61 0.59 6.96
C MET A 209 -6.57 -0.42 6.33
N GLU A 210 -6.63 -1.62 6.90
CA GLU A 210 -7.52 -2.69 6.42
C GLU A 210 -8.38 -3.29 7.55
N ALA A 211 -9.50 -3.88 7.19
CA ALA A 211 -10.33 -4.67 8.08
C ALA A 211 -10.21 -6.15 7.67
N VAL A 212 -9.71 -6.98 8.59
CA VAL A 212 -9.65 -8.44 8.43
C VAL A 212 -10.65 -9.05 9.37
N MET A 213 -11.54 -9.88 8.84
CA MET A 213 -12.62 -10.54 9.56
C MET A 213 -12.47 -12.05 9.41
N SER A 214 -12.51 -12.77 10.52
CA SER A 214 -12.40 -14.24 10.55
C SER A 214 -13.76 -14.87 10.73
N GLU A 215 -14.14 -15.77 9.83
CA GLU A 215 -15.44 -16.45 9.81
C GLU A 215 -16.65 -15.53 10.03
N PRO A 216 -16.72 -14.38 9.29
CA PRO A 216 -17.81 -13.43 9.47
C PRO A 216 -19.12 -13.96 8.90
N TYR A 217 -20.23 -13.43 9.43
CA TYR A 217 -21.48 -13.42 8.69
C TYR A 217 -21.46 -12.34 7.61
N ILE A 218 -22.12 -12.60 6.47
CA ILE A 218 -22.15 -11.70 5.32
C ILE A 218 -23.60 -11.42 4.95
N MET A 219 -24.00 -10.17 5.11
CA MET A 219 -25.31 -9.69 4.69
C MET A 219 -25.19 -9.03 3.32
N VAL A 220 -26.06 -9.41 2.39
CA VAL A 220 -26.06 -8.92 1.00
C VAL A 220 -27.42 -8.29 0.69
N THR A 221 -27.43 -7.00 0.35
CA THR A 221 -28.68 -6.28 -0.01
C THR A 221 -28.43 -5.23 -1.10
N ASP A 222 -29.44 -4.99 -1.93
CA ASP A 222 -29.46 -3.90 -2.91
C ASP A 222 -30.02 -2.60 -2.34
N ARG A 223 -30.39 -2.60 -1.07
CA ARG A 223 -30.99 -1.45 -0.38
C ARG A 223 -29.95 -0.52 0.23
N LYS A 224 -30.38 0.73 0.42
CA LYS A 224 -29.67 1.72 1.21
C LYS A 224 -30.10 1.62 2.67
N ILE A 225 -29.15 1.65 3.58
CA ILE A 225 -29.37 1.51 5.02
C ILE A 225 -29.05 2.84 5.69
N ALA A 226 -30.09 3.57 6.09
CA ALA A 226 -29.97 4.84 6.78
C ALA A 226 -30.34 4.76 8.28
N SER A 227 -31.24 3.85 8.64
CA SER A 227 -31.67 3.61 10.02
C SER A 227 -31.21 2.27 10.55
N ILE A 228 -30.60 2.27 11.74
CA ILE A 228 -30.15 1.04 12.40
C ILE A 228 -31.32 0.17 12.87
N GLN A 229 -32.50 0.75 13.09
CA GLN A 229 -33.68 0.05 13.60
C GLN A 229 -34.15 -1.05 12.65
N GLU A 230 -33.99 -0.86 11.34
CA GLU A 230 -34.34 -1.87 10.33
C GLU A 230 -33.46 -3.12 10.42
N MET A 231 -32.27 -3.01 11.00
CA MET A 231 -31.30 -4.11 11.12
C MET A 231 -31.23 -4.66 12.55
N LEU A 232 -31.86 -4.02 13.52
CA LEU A 232 -31.69 -4.35 14.94
C LEU A 232 -31.92 -5.84 15.25
N PRO A 233 -33.00 -6.49 14.72
CA PRO A 233 -33.22 -7.92 14.98
C PRO A 233 -32.12 -8.83 14.46
N THR A 234 -31.51 -8.48 13.31
CA THR A 234 -30.42 -9.23 12.72
C THR A 234 -29.12 -9.01 13.52
N LEU A 235 -28.82 -7.75 13.87
CA LEU A 235 -27.63 -7.41 14.66
C LEU A 235 -27.65 -8.10 16.01
N GLU A 236 -28.78 -8.16 16.72
CA GLU A 236 -28.92 -8.85 17.99
C GLU A 236 -28.58 -10.35 17.87
N LYS A 237 -29.06 -11.00 16.80
CA LYS A 237 -28.76 -12.42 16.55
C LYS A 237 -27.27 -12.65 16.25
N VAL A 238 -26.64 -11.75 15.46
CA VAL A 238 -25.20 -11.83 15.15
C VAL A 238 -24.35 -11.61 16.38
N VAL A 239 -24.71 -10.64 17.24
CA VAL A 239 -24.04 -10.40 18.52
C VAL A 239 -24.18 -11.60 19.45
N GLN A 240 -25.37 -12.21 19.55
CA GLN A 240 -25.59 -13.43 20.33
C GLN A 240 -24.75 -14.60 19.82
N ALA A 241 -24.53 -14.70 18.52
CA ALA A 241 -23.66 -15.71 17.92
C ALA A 241 -22.15 -15.42 18.13
N GLY A 242 -21.79 -14.24 18.62
CA GLY A 242 -20.39 -13.83 18.85
C GLY A 242 -19.56 -13.69 17.56
N LYS A 243 -20.22 -13.50 16.40
CA LYS A 243 -19.58 -13.39 15.10
C LYS A 243 -19.45 -11.93 14.66
N GLU A 244 -18.50 -11.67 13.75
CA GLU A 244 -18.35 -10.41 13.05
C GLU A 244 -19.33 -10.34 11.88
N LEU A 245 -19.70 -9.13 11.43
CA LEU A 245 -20.64 -8.94 10.32
C LEU A 245 -20.05 -8.08 9.21
N LEU A 246 -19.98 -8.62 8.00
CA LEU A 246 -19.80 -7.84 6.77
C LEU A 246 -21.18 -7.45 6.23
N ILE A 247 -21.37 -6.16 5.95
CA ILE A 247 -22.58 -5.62 5.36
C ILE A 247 -22.26 -5.14 3.94
N ILE A 248 -22.82 -5.79 2.93
CA ILE A 248 -22.72 -5.37 1.52
C ILE A 248 -24.08 -4.78 1.13
N ALA A 249 -24.15 -3.46 1.00
CA ALA A 249 -25.37 -2.71 0.74
C ALA A 249 -25.18 -1.68 -0.37
N GLU A 250 -26.26 -1.15 -0.95
CA GLU A 250 -26.12 -0.03 -1.89
C GLU A 250 -25.35 1.13 -1.25
N ASP A 251 -25.71 1.49 -0.03
CA ASP A 251 -25.00 2.42 0.84
C ASP A 251 -25.39 2.19 2.30
N VAL A 252 -24.50 2.59 3.23
CA VAL A 252 -24.82 2.66 4.66
C VAL A 252 -24.45 4.06 5.13
N GLU A 253 -25.44 4.83 5.58
CA GLU A 253 -25.25 6.24 5.90
C GLU A 253 -25.98 6.67 7.18
N GLY A 254 -25.82 7.95 7.55
CA GLY A 254 -26.56 8.58 8.63
C GLY A 254 -26.41 7.89 9.98
N GLU A 255 -27.55 7.66 10.65
CA GLU A 255 -27.62 7.04 11.97
C GLU A 255 -27.07 5.59 11.98
N ALA A 256 -27.35 4.83 10.92
CA ALA A 256 -26.91 3.44 10.82
C ALA A 256 -25.37 3.35 10.82
N LEU A 257 -24.71 4.14 9.98
CA LEU A 257 -23.23 4.18 9.92
C LEU A 257 -22.63 4.64 11.25
N ALA A 258 -23.15 5.73 11.84
CA ALA A 258 -22.65 6.25 13.10
C ALA A 258 -22.76 5.22 14.23
N THR A 259 -23.88 4.50 14.31
CA THR A 259 -24.12 3.48 15.32
C THR A 259 -23.17 2.28 15.17
N LEU A 260 -22.96 1.80 13.93
CA LEU A 260 -22.02 0.70 13.68
C LEU A 260 -20.58 1.08 14.09
N VAL A 261 -20.14 2.29 13.70
CA VAL A 261 -18.81 2.82 14.07
C VAL A 261 -18.66 2.94 15.59
N VAL A 262 -19.63 3.53 16.28
CA VAL A 262 -19.57 3.70 17.76
C VAL A 262 -19.50 2.35 18.47
N ASN A 263 -20.31 1.36 18.06
CA ASN A 263 -20.30 0.04 18.67
C ASN A 263 -18.97 -0.70 18.41
N LYS A 264 -18.41 -0.56 17.22
CA LYS A 264 -17.08 -1.12 16.91
C LYS A 264 -16.00 -0.48 17.78
N LEU A 265 -15.98 0.85 17.92
CA LEU A 265 -15.01 1.57 18.75
C LEU A 265 -15.13 1.21 20.24
N ARG A 266 -16.34 0.89 20.71
CA ARG A 266 -16.59 0.39 22.07
C ARG A 266 -16.24 -1.09 22.25
N GLY A 267 -15.92 -1.80 21.17
CA GLY A 267 -15.64 -3.24 21.20
C GLY A 267 -16.87 -4.12 21.47
N THR A 268 -18.08 -3.57 21.40
CA THR A 268 -19.33 -4.30 21.66
C THR A 268 -19.78 -5.12 20.47
N PHE A 269 -19.50 -4.66 19.25
CA PHE A 269 -19.86 -5.33 18.01
C PHE A 269 -18.92 -4.96 16.89
N LYS A 270 -18.41 -5.95 16.19
CA LYS A 270 -17.53 -5.75 15.05
C LYS A 270 -18.31 -5.91 13.75
N ALA A 271 -18.51 -4.79 13.06
CA ALA A 271 -19.09 -4.77 11.73
C ALA A 271 -18.25 -3.94 10.78
N VAL A 272 -18.21 -4.38 9.52
CA VAL A 272 -17.64 -3.63 8.41
C VAL A 272 -18.72 -3.49 7.35
N ALA A 273 -18.92 -2.26 6.86
CA ALA A 273 -19.87 -1.96 5.81
C ALA A 273 -19.12 -1.54 4.54
N VAL A 274 -19.51 -2.13 3.43
CA VAL A 274 -18.98 -1.84 2.09
C VAL A 274 -20.12 -1.56 1.12
N LYS A 275 -19.85 -0.73 0.09
CA LYS A 275 -20.83 -0.47 -0.96
C LYS A 275 -20.90 -1.67 -1.92
N ALA A 276 -22.10 -1.99 -2.35
CA ALA A 276 -22.32 -2.99 -3.36
C ALA A 276 -21.61 -2.62 -4.68
N PRO A 277 -20.92 -3.58 -5.33
CA PRO A 277 -20.25 -3.33 -6.59
C PRO A 277 -21.23 -3.14 -7.75
N GLY A 278 -20.87 -2.31 -8.73
CA GLY A 278 -21.68 -2.03 -9.92
C GLY A 278 -22.84 -1.06 -9.67
N PHE A 279 -23.66 -0.88 -10.71
CA PHE A 279 -24.84 -0.01 -10.71
C PHE A 279 -26.00 -0.68 -11.45
N GLY A 280 -27.26 -0.35 -11.07
CA GLY A 280 -28.44 -0.88 -11.73
C GLY A 280 -28.49 -2.41 -11.76
N ASP A 281 -28.86 -3.00 -12.91
CA ASP A 281 -28.98 -4.45 -13.07
C ASP A 281 -27.65 -5.19 -12.90
N ARG A 282 -26.53 -4.54 -13.21
CA ARG A 282 -25.20 -5.12 -12.94
C ARG A 282 -24.93 -5.27 -11.46
N ARG A 283 -25.34 -4.32 -10.62
CA ARG A 283 -25.25 -4.43 -9.16
C ARG A 283 -26.01 -5.64 -8.67
N LYS A 284 -27.24 -5.84 -9.13
CA LYS A 284 -28.06 -7.00 -8.75
C LYS A 284 -27.39 -8.32 -9.14
N ALA A 285 -26.84 -8.37 -10.35
CA ALA A 285 -26.15 -9.54 -10.84
C ALA A 285 -24.88 -9.85 -10.00
N MET A 286 -24.09 -8.84 -9.64
CA MET A 286 -22.89 -9.02 -8.80
C MET A 286 -23.26 -9.38 -7.35
N LEU A 287 -24.31 -8.79 -6.78
CA LEU A 287 -24.81 -9.18 -5.46
C LEU A 287 -25.26 -10.66 -5.45
N GLN A 288 -25.91 -11.11 -6.53
CA GLN A 288 -26.27 -12.54 -6.67
C GLN A 288 -25.04 -13.43 -6.80
N ASP A 289 -23.97 -13.00 -7.48
CA ASP A 289 -22.71 -13.74 -7.57
C ASP A 289 -22.07 -13.89 -6.18
N ILE A 290 -22.01 -12.79 -5.42
CA ILE A 290 -21.49 -12.78 -4.04
C ILE A 290 -22.34 -13.67 -3.12
N ALA A 291 -23.66 -13.57 -3.23
CA ALA A 291 -24.58 -14.38 -2.44
C ALA A 291 -24.42 -15.88 -2.75
N THR A 292 -24.28 -16.24 -4.03
CA THR A 292 -24.04 -17.63 -4.44
C THR A 292 -22.73 -18.17 -3.88
N LEU A 293 -21.66 -17.35 -3.91
CA LEU A 293 -20.33 -17.72 -3.40
C LEU A 293 -20.32 -17.94 -1.89
N THR A 294 -21.09 -17.13 -1.14
CA THR A 294 -21.05 -17.11 0.33
C THR A 294 -22.19 -17.90 0.99
N GLY A 295 -23.16 -18.36 0.19
CA GLY A 295 -24.38 -19.00 0.68
C GLY A 295 -25.40 -18.00 1.24
N ALA A 296 -25.23 -16.68 0.98
CA ALA A 296 -26.18 -15.67 1.41
C ALA A 296 -27.45 -15.67 0.56
N THR A 297 -28.49 -15.05 1.10
CA THR A 297 -29.69 -14.66 0.33
C THR A 297 -29.62 -13.15 0.05
N VAL A 298 -29.79 -12.73 -1.21
CA VAL A 298 -29.88 -11.31 -1.54
C VAL A 298 -31.19 -10.74 -1.01
N ILE A 299 -31.10 -9.74 -0.16
CA ILE A 299 -32.28 -9.06 0.40
C ILE A 299 -32.63 -7.87 -0.50
N THR A 300 -33.73 -8.02 -1.23
CA THR A 300 -34.23 -7.03 -2.19
C THR A 300 -35.74 -6.82 -2.05
N GLU A 301 -36.22 -5.61 -2.33
CA GLU A 301 -37.64 -5.30 -2.33
C GLU A 301 -38.43 -6.07 -3.40
N GLU A 302 -37.78 -6.42 -4.50
CA GLU A 302 -38.43 -7.16 -5.60
C GLU A 302 -38.94 -8.54 -5.16
N VAL A 303 -38.29 -9.15 -4.17
CA VAL A 303 -38.71 -10.45 -3.58
C VAL A 303 -39.57 -10.24 -2.32
N GLY A 304 -39.91 -8.99 -1.99
CA GLY A 304 -40.78 -8.65 -0.85
C GLY A 304 -40.09 -8.85 0.52
N ARG A 305 -38.76 -9.03 0.57
CA ARG A 305 -38.01 -9.20 1.82
C ARG A 305 -37.60 -7.85 2.41
N LYS A 306 -37.83 -7.69 3.71
CA LYS A 306 -37.44 -6.50 4.47
C LYS A 306 -36.19 -6.78 5.29
N LEU A 307 -35.42 -5.72 5.60
CA LEU A 307 -34.22 -5.83 6.44
C LEU A 307 -34.53 -6.31 7.87
N ASP A 308 -35.71 -5.99 8.40
CA ASP A 308 -36.17 -6.42 9.74
C ASP A 308 -36.55 -7.91 9.83
N SER A 309 -36.72 -8.58 8.68
CA SER A 309 -37.10 -9.99 8.59
C SER A 309 -35.92 -10.94 8.36
N ILE A 310 -34.67 -10.45 8.33
CA ILE A 310 -33.49 -11.25 8.06
C ILE A 310 -33.18 -12.19 9.24
N GLY A 311 -33.06 -13.47 8.94
CA GLY A 311 -32.56 -14.49 9.86
C GLY A 311 -31.04 -14.74 9.69
N ILE A 312 -30.45 -15.51 10.60
CA ILE A 312 -29.06 -15.97 10.46
C ILE A 312 -28.92 -16.87 9.23
N GLU A 313 -29.96 -17.59 8.88
CA GLU A 313 -30.06 -18.46 7.72
C GLU A 313 -30.00 -17.73 6.37
N ASP A 314 -30.26 -16.42 6.36
CA ASP A 314 -30.14 -15.57 5.18
C ASP A 314 -28.74 -14.99 5.00
N LEU A 315 -27.91 -15.06 6.06
CA LEU A 315 -26.56 -14.55 6.05
C LEU A 315 -25.61 -15.58 5.43
N GLY A 316 -24.77 -15.11 4.52
CA GLY A 316 -23.66 -15.91 4.02
C GLY A 316 -22.51 -16.00 5.03
N THR A 317 -21.54 -16.85 4.72
CA THR A 317 -20.32 -17.01 5.51
C THR A 317 -19.12 -17.21 4.59
N ALA A 318 -17.94 -16.91 5.11
CA ALA A 318 -16.67 -17.19 4.48
C ALA A 318 -15.63 -17.47 5.56
N ARG A 319 -14.52 -18.13 5.20
CA ARG A 319 -13.41 -18.32 6.14
C ARG A 319 -12.79 -16.99 6.55
N GLN A 320 -12.54 -16.10 5.58
CA GLN A 320 -11.98 -14.78 5.84
C GLN A 320 -12.55 -13.74 4.88
N VAL A 321 -12.68 -12.51 5.36
CA VAL A 321 -12.92 -11.34 4.52
C VAL A 321 -11.89 -10.28 4.84
N ARG A 322 -11.27 -9.72 3.78
CA ARG A 322 -10.35 -8.59 3.87
C ARG A 322 -10.95 -7.40 3.14
N VAL A 323 -10.98 -6.26 3.80
CA VAL A 323 -11.52 -5.01 3.23
C VAL A 323 -10.48 -3.92 3.37
N THR A 324 -10.05 -3.37 2.25
CA THR A 324 -9.18 -2.19 2.18
C THR A 324 -10.02 -0.94 1.92
N LYS A 325 -9.38 0.18 1.68
CA LYS A 325 -10.06 1.42 1.28
C LYS A 325 -10.83 1.28 -0.04
N ASP A 326 -10.31 0.49 -0.97
CA ASP A 326 -10.77 0.45 -2.36
C ASP A 326 -11.35 -0.92 -2.77
N GLU A 327 -11.03 -1.98 -2.04
CA GLU A 327 -11.36 -3.35 -2.43
C GLU A 327 -11.88 -4.20 -1.27
N THR A 328 -12.68 -5.20 -1.61
CA THR A 328 -13.13 -6.27 -0.69
C THR A 328 -12.80 -7.62 -1.29
N THR A 329 -12.08 -8.45 -0.54
CA THR A 329 -11.72 -9.83 -0.91
C THR A 329 -12.43 -10.79 0.03
N ILE A 330 -13.20 -11.71 -0.53
CA ILE A 330 -13.84 -12.84 0.16
C ILE A 330 -13.02 -14.08 -0.15
N VAL A 331 -12.48 -14.70 0.89
CA VAL A 331 -11.63 -15.90 0.78
C VAL A 331 -12.41 -17.09 1.32
N GLU A 332 -12.51 -18.14 0.53
CA GLU A 332 -13.22 -19.39 0.87
C GLU A 332 -14.66 -19.12 1.35
N GLY A 333 -15.49 -18.67 0.40
CA GLY A 333 -16.93 -18.54 0.62
C GLY A 333 -17.59 -19.91 0.80
N HIS A 334 -18.52 -20.02 1.75
CA HIS A 334 -19.18 -21.29 2.10
C HIS A 334 -20.48 -21.52 1.32
N GLY A 335 -20.58 -21.02 0.09
CA GLY A 335 -21.68 -21.31 -0.82
C GLY A 335 -21.70 -22.76 -1.30
N ASP A 336 -22.86 -23.21 -1.79
CA ASP A 336 -22.97 -24.55 -2.36
C ASP A 336 -22.18 -24.64 -3.68
N ALA A 337 -21.25 -25.60 -3.77
CA ALA A 337 -20.38 -25.80 -4.94
C ALA A 337 -21.17 -26.10 -6.22
N ALA A 338 -22.35 -26.75 -6.13
CA ALA A 338 -23.22 -26.99 -7.27
C ALA A 338 -23.85 -25.68 -7.75
N ALA A 339 -24.34 -24.84 -6.84
CA ALA A 339 -24.91 -23.53 -7.16
C ALA A 339 -23.87 -22.60 -7.79
N ILE A 340 -22.61 -22.63 -7.32
CA ILE A 340 -21.50 -21.84 -7.90
C ILE A 340 -21.23 -22.31 -9.35
N LYS A 341 -21.15 -23.62 -9.61
CA LYS A 341 -20.97 -24.18 -10.96
C LYS A 341 -22.11 -23.80 -11.90
N ASP A 342 -23.36 -23.89 -11.43
CA ASP A 342 -24.54 -23.52 -12.21
C ASP A 342 -24.51 -22.01 -12.52
N ARG A 343 -24.08 -21.17 -11.56
CA ARG A 343 -23.94 -19.73 -11.78
C ARG A 343 -22.86 -19.40 -12.82
N VAL A 344 -21.72 -20.07 -12.77
CA VAL A 344 -20.66 -19.96 -13.79
C VAL A 344 -21.18 -20.39 -15.17
N ALA A 345 -21.96 -21.47 -15.26
CA ALA A 345 -22.57 -21.92 -16.50
C ALA A 345 -23.57 -20.90 -17.07
N GLN A 346 -24.39 -20.28 -16.21
CA GLN A 346 -25.31 -19.20 -16.61
C GLN A 346 -24.56 -18.00 -17.20
N ILE A 347 -23.48 -17.53 -16.56
CA ILE A 347 -22.66 -16.41 -17.07
C ILE A 347 -22.05 -16.78 -18.43
N LYS A 348 -21.53 -18.01 -18.60
CA LYS A 348 -20.99 -18.47 -19.89
C LYS A 348 -22.06 -18.49 -20.99
N ALA A 349 -23.28 -18.90 -20.69
CA ALA A 349 -24.40 -18.84 -21.63
C ALA A 349 -24.74 -17.40 -22.04
N GLN A 350 -24.79 -16.47 -21.08
CA GLN A 350 -25.00 -15.04 -21.34
C GLN A 350 -23.91 -14.44 -22.24
N ILE A 351 -22.64 -14.83 -22.05
CA ILE A 351 -21.51 -14.40 -22.92
C ILE A 351 -21.73 -14.87 -24.37
N ALA A 352 -22.25 -16.09 -24.55
CA ALA A 352 -22.50 -16.65 -25.88
C ALA A 352 -23.69 -16.00 -26.60
N GLU A 353 -24.69 -15.54 -25.84
CA GLU A 353 -25.92 -14.96 -26.38
C GLU A 353 -25.82 -13.44 -26.63
N THR A 354 -24.93 -12.73 -25.90
CA THR A 354 -24.82 -11.27 -26.03
C THR A 354 -24.16 -10.86 -27.33
N THR A 355 -24.73 -9.83 -27.98
CA THR A 355 -24.20 -9.23 -29.21
C THR A 355 -23.44 -7.92 -28.94
N SER A 356 -23.47 -7.42 -27.71
CA SER A 356 -22.78 -6.20 -27.30
C SER A 356 -21.36 -6.54 -26.81
N ASP A 357 -20.35 -6.00 -27.47
CA ASP A 357 -18.95 -6.20 -27.08
C ASP A 357 -18.69 -5.71 -25.67
N PHE A 358 -19.29 -4.59 -25.26
CA PHE A 358 -19.16 -4.04 -23.92
C PHE A 358 -19.80 -4.95 -22.85
N ASP A 359 -21.00 -5.47 -23.10
CA ASP A 359 -21.64 -6.40 -22.16
C ASP A 359 -20.89 -7.73 -22.09
N LYS A 360 -20.35 -8.17 -23.23
CA LYS A 360 -19.50 -9.37 -23.30
C LYS A 360 -18.26 -9.22 -22.42
N GLU A 361 -17.56 -8.09 -22.51
CA GLU A 361 -16.40 -7.77 -21.65
C GLU A 361 -16.77 -7.82 -20.17
N LYS A 362 -17.88 -7.16 -19.79
CA LYS A 362 -18.34 -7.15 -18.38
C LYS A 362 -18.81 -8.50 -17.86
N LEU A 363 -19.38 -9.34 -18.72
CA LEU A 363 -19.71 -10.72 -18.37
C LEU A 363 -18.43 -11.58 -18.23
N GLN A 364 -17.42 -11.35 -19.05
CA GLN A 364 -16.11 -12.02 -18.94
C GLN A 364 -15.40 -11.65 -17.64
N GLU A 365 -15.41 -10.36 -17.23
CA GLU A 365 -14.90 -9.94 -15.92
C GLU A 365 -15.61 -10.66 -14.77
N ARG A 366 -16.95 -10.76 -14.81
CA ARG A 366 -17.71 -11.48 -13.78
C ARG A 366 -17.38 -12.97 -13.77
N LEU A 367 -17.25 -13.58 -14.95
CA LEU A 367 -16.84 -14.97 -15.08
C LEU A 367 -15.47 -15.23 -14.47
N ALA A 368 -14.49 -14.36 -14.76
CA ALA A 368 -13.15 -14.45 -14.19
C ALA A 368 -13.17 -14.36 -12.66
N LYS A 369 -13.94 -13.41 -12.09
CA LYS A 369 -14.09 -13.25 -10.64
C LYS A 369 -14.75 -14.45 -9.97
N MET A 370 -15.71 -15.12 -10.62
CA MET A 370 -16.40 -16.29 -10.09
C MET A 370 -15.63 -17.61 -10.25
N SER A 371 -14.84 -17.75 -11.32
CA SER A 371 -14.17 -19.00 -11.67
C SER A 371 -12.68 -19.04 -11.32
N GLY A 372 -12.06 -17.89 -11.10
CA GLY A 372 -10.62 -17.78 -10.85
C GLY A 372 -10.19 -18.24 -9.46
N GLY A 373 -11.07 -18.17 -8.48
CA GLY A 373 -10.75 -18.45 -7.09
C GLY A 373 -9.79 -17.40 -6.49
N VAL A 374 -9.28 -17.70 -5.30
CA VAL A 374 -8.26 -16.92 -4.61
C VAL A 374 -7.08 -17.84 -4.30
N ALA A 375 -5.88 -17.46 -4.73
CA ALA A 375 -4.67 -18.14 -4.29
C ALA A 375 -4.28 -17.60 -2.91
N VAL A 376 -4.12 -18.48 -1.95
CA VAL A 376 -3.73 -18.15 -0.58
C VAL A 376 -2.33 -18.67 -0.34
N ILE A 377 -1.39 -17.76 -0.06
CA ILE A 377 -0.04 -18.11 0.37
C ILE A 377 -0.04 -18.07 1.90
N GLU A 378 -0.03 -19.24 2.52
CA GLU A 378 0.02 -19.41 3.96
C GLU A 378 1.48 -19.40 4.42
N VAL A 379 1.82 -18.46 5.30
CA VAL A 379 3.19 -18.25 5.80
C VAL A 379 3.30 -18.67 7.25
N GLY A 380 4.24 -19.55 7.55
CA GLY A 380 4.56 -19.94 8.91
C GLY A 380 6.02 -19.66 9.28
N ALA A 381 6.26 -19.33 10.55
CA ALA A 381 7.59 -19.09 11.09
C ALA A 381 7.69 -19.54 12.55
N ALA A 382 8.94 -19.61 13.05
CA ALA A 382 9.19 -20.04 14.44
C ALA A 382 8.81 -18.96 15.47
N THR A 383 8.87 -17.70 15.10
CA THR A 383 8.57 -16.56 15.96
C THR A 383 7.60 -15.57 15.27
N GLU A 384 6.83 -14.84 16.07
CA GLU A 384 5.90 -13.82 15.56
C GLU A 384 6.62 -12.70 14.80
N VAL A 385 7.83 -12.34 15.21
CA VAL A 385 8.65 -11.32 14.54
C VAL A 385 9.09 -11.80 13.15
N GLU A 386 9.56 -13.06 13.04
CA GLU A 386 9.93 -13.67 11.76
C GLU A 386 8.71 -13.83 10.84
N LEU A 387 7.57 -14.19 11.41
CA LEU A 387 6.32 -14.34 10.66
C LEU A 387 5.90 -13.02 10.00
N LYS A 388 5.93 -11.94 10.77
CA LYS A 388 5.61 -10.59 10.26
C LYS A 388 6.58 -10.13 9.17
N ASP A 389 7.89 -10.35 9.35
CA ASP A 389 8.91 -10.01 8.35
C ASP A 389 8.68 -10.80 7.03
N LYS A 390 8.48 -12.12 7.11
CA LYS A 390 8.19 -12.95 5.94
C LYS A 390 6.91 -12.52 5.22
N LYS A 391 5.86 -12.18 5.97
CA LYS A 391 4.59 -11.73 5.41
C LYS A 391 4.74 -10.42 4.64
N LEU A 392 5.43 -9.43 5.21
CA LEU A 392 5.71 -8.15 4.55
C LEU A 392 6.50 -8.35 3.25
N ARG A 393 7.56 -9.15 3.27
CA ARG A 393 8.35 -9.46 2.07
C ARG A 393 7.54 -10.14 0.96
N LEU A 394 6.63 -11.04 1.34
CA LEU A 394 5.74 -11.69 0.39
C LEU A 394 4.73 -10.72 -0.21
N GLU A 395 4.17 -9.82 0.60
CA GLU A 395 3.26 -8.77 0.13
C GLU A 395 3.97 -7.82 -0.85
N ASP A 396 5.20 -7.39 -0.54
CA ASP A 396 6.03 -6.56 -1.43
C ASP A 396 6.32 -7.28 -2.75
N ALA A 397 6.71 -8.56 -2.68
CA ALA A 397 7.00 -9.37 -3.86
C ALA A 397 5.77 -9.57 -4.76
N LEU A 398 4.59 -9.77 -4.18
CA LEU A 398 3.33 -9.83 -4.92
C LEU A 398 3.01 -8.51 -5.62
N ASN A 399 3.17 -7.40 -4.94
CA ASN A 399 2.91 -6.08 -5.49
C ASN A 399 3.89 -5.72 -6.61
N ALA A 400 5.18 -5.98 -6.40
CA ALA A 400 6.22 -5.80 -7.42
C ALA A 400 5.93 -6.67 -8.66
N THR A 401 5.50 -7.92 -8.45
CA THR A 401 5.15 -8.83 -9.55
C THR A 401 3.94 -8.33 -10.33
N ARG A 402 2.88 -7.87 -9.67
CA ARG A 402 1.73 -7.24 -10.33
C ARG A 402 2.15 -6.01 -11.13
N ALA A 403 2.95 -5.13 -10.53
CA ALA A 403 3.47 -3.93 -11.20
C ALA A 403 4.30 -4.27 -12.45
N ALA A 404 5.08 -5.37 -12.41
CA ALA A 404 5.86 -5.86 -13.54
C ALA A 404 4.98 -6.44 -14.66
N VAL A 405 3.91 -7.16 -14.30
CA VAL A 405 2.94 -7.69 -15.29
C VAL A 405 2.17 -6.55 -15.97
N GLU A 406 1.87 -5.46 -15.23
CA GLU A 406 1.13 -4.31 -15.77
C GLU A 406 1.95 -3.45 -16.74
N GLU A 407 3.19 -3.11 -16.41
CA GLU A 407 4.01 -2.14 -17.17
C GLU A 407 5.37 -2.68 -17.63
N GLY A 408 5.65 -3.95 -17.41
CA GLY A 408 6.94 -4.54 -17.76
C GLY A 408 8.03 -4.31 -16.72
N ILE A 409 9.24 -4.76 -17.06
CA ILE A 409 10.45 -4.68 -16.26
C ILE A 409 11.54 -3.86 -16.95
N VAL A 410 12.42 -3.31 -16.14
CA VAL A 410 13.63 -2.60 -16.58
C VAL A 410 14.85 -3.13 -15.84
N ALA A 411 16.06 -2.76 -16.26
CA ALA A 411 17.30 -3.09 -15.54
C ALA A 411 17.24 -2.56 -14.11
N GLY A 412 17.41 -3.45 -13.13
CA GLY A 412 17.23 -3.15 -11.71
C GLY A 412 18.44 -2.49 -11.05
N GLY A 413 18.36 -2.39 -9.71
CA GLY A 413 19.43 -1.85 -8.90
C GLY A 413 19.79 -0.39 -9.17
N GLY A 414 18.85 0.39 -9.69
CA GLY A 414 19.05 1.79 -10.07
C GLY A 414 19.77 1.99 -11.42
N THR A 415 20.14 0.91 -12.12
CA THR A 415 20.87 0.97 -13.40
C THR A 415 20.07 1.74 -14.45
N THR A 416 18.79 1.49 -14.58
CA THR A 416 17.90 2.20 -15.53
C THR A 416 17.95 3.72 -15.35
N PHE A 417 18.03 4.23 -14.11
CA PHE A 417 18.15 5.67 -13.90
C PHE A 417 19.45 6.24 -14.50
N ILE A 418 20.54 5.48 -14.47
CA ILE A 418 21.81 5.89 -15.07
C ILE A 418 21.74 5.81 -16.60
N ASP A 419 21.19 4.71 -17.12
CA ASP A 419 21.09 4.48 -18.57
C ASP A 419 20.24 5.54 -19.32
N ILE A 420 19.25 6.13 -18.61
CA ILE A 420 18.37 7.14 -19.22
C ILE A 420 18.88 8.59 -19.04
N LEU A 421 19.95 8.82 -18.27
CA LEU A 421 20.50 10.16 -18.06
C LEU A 421 20.84 10.92 -19.36
N PRO A 422 21.41 10.28 -20.41
CA PRO A 422 21.76 10.98 -21.64
C PRO A 422 20.59 11.66 -22.35
N VAL A 423 19.33 11.21 -22.13
CA VAL A 423 18.15 11.87 -22.75
C VAL A 423 17.92 13.28 -22.21
N LEU A 424 18.45 13.60 -21.03
CA LEU A 424 18.38 14.94 -20.47
C LEU A 424 19.39 15.92 -21.11
N ASP A 425 20.39 15.42 -21.84
CA ASP A 425 21.34 16.26 -22.60
C ASP A 425 20.71 16.86 -23.87
N GLU A 426 19.54 16.36 -24.26
CA GLU A 426 18.74 16.96 -25.34
C GLU A 426 18.19 18.35 -24.96
N PHE A 427 17.99 18.60 -23.65
CA PHE A 427 17.54 19.90 -23.16
C PHE A 427 18.66 20.93 -23.17
N LYS A 428 18.42 22.04 -23.86
CA LYS A 428 19.30 23.21 -23.91
C LYS A 428 18.55 24.41 -23.35
N GLU A 429 18.16 24.30 -22.10
CA GLU A 429 17.46 25.37 -21.38
C GLU A 429 18.48 26.36 -20.79
N GLU A 430 18.02 27.53 -20.39
CA GLU A 430 18.85 28.56 -19.76
C GLU A 430 18.48 28.81 -18.31
N GLY A 431 19.45 29.27 -17.51
CA GLY A 431 19.25 29.71 -16.12
C GLY A 431 18.69 28.60 -15.21
N ASP A 432 17.73 28.97 -14.36
CA ASP A 432 17.22 28.09 -13.31
C ASP A 432 16.41 26.90 -13.82
N VAL A 433 15.89 26.94 -15.07
CA VAL A 433 15.26 25.76 -15.68
C VAL A 433 16.31 24.68 -15.92
N GLN A 434 17.46 25.05 -16.50
CA GLN A 434 18.57 24.09 -16.69
C GLN A 434 19.11 23.59 -15.36
N THR A 435 19.18 24.45 -14.35
CA THR A 435 19.57 24.07 -12.99
C THR A 435 18.63 23.02 -12.42
N GLY A 436 17.30 23.14 -12.64
CA GLY A 436 16.32 22.13 -12.23
C GLY A 436 16.49 20.78 -12.96
N ILE A 437 16.84 20.80 -14.25
CA ILE A 437 17.16 19.58 -15.00
C ILE A 437 18.42 18.91 -14.43
N ASN A 438 19.47 19.70 -14.18
CA ASN A 438 20.74 19.20 -13.62
C ASN A 438 20.57 18.63 -12.20
N LEU A 439 19.65 19.21 -11.41
CA LEU A 439 19.26 18.70 -10.11
C LEU A 439 18.73 17.28 -10.22
N VAL A 440 17.80 17.02 -11.15
CA VAL A 440 17.24 15.67 -11.37
C VAL A 440 18.33 14.72 -11.84
N LYS A 441 19.19 15.13 -12.80
CA LYS A 441 20.33 14.32 -13.28
C LYS A 441 21.16 13.80 -12.10
N ARG A 442 21.44 14.67 -11.12
CA ARG A 442 22.26 14.30 -9.97
C ARG A 442 21.52 13.43 -8.97
N ALA A 443 20.23 13.70 -8.76
CA ALA A 443 19.43 12.95 -7.80
C ALA A 443 19.20 11.50 -8.21
N VAL A 444 19.04 11.21 -9.52
CA VAL A 444 18.77 9.85 -10.00
C VAL A 444 20.00 8.93 -9.97
N GLU A 445 21.19 9.45 -9.68
CA GLU A 445 22.38 8.66 -9.39
C GLU A 445 22.35 8.00 -7.99
N GLU A 446 21.55 8.58 -7.07
CA GLU A 446 21.60 8.19 -5.65
C GLU A 446 21.16 6.75 -5.37
N PRO A 447 20.21 6.11 -6.07
CA PRO A 447 19.88 4.71 -5.86
C PRO A 447 21.10 3.79 -6.03
N VAL A 448 21.86 3.91 -7.12
CA VAL A 448 23.09 3.14 -7.34
C VAL A 448 24.14 3.45 -6.26
N ARG A 449 24.31 4.74 -5.95
CA ARG A 449 25.24 5.23 -4.95
C ARG A 449 24.95 4.66 -3.57
N GLN A 450 23.69 4.65 -3.15
CA GLN A 450 23.25 4.16 -1.86
C GLN A 450 23.35 2.63 -1.76
N ILE A 451 23.02 1.88 -2.82
CA ILE A 451 23.20 0.42 -2.88
C ILE A 451 24.67 0.06 -2.69
N ALA A 452 25.58 0.76 -3.39
CA ALA A 452 27.00 0.56 -3.23
C ALA A 452 27.50 0.90 -1.82
N HIS A 453 27.01 2.02 -1.24
CA HIS A 453 27.32 2.43 0.11
C HIS A 453 26.87 1.40 1.16
N ASN A 454 25.65 0.87 1.03
CA ASN A 454 25.14 -0.19 1.91
C ASN A 454 25.94 -1.51 1.77
N ALA A 455 26.59 -1.70 0.62
CA ALA A 455 27.54 -2.80 0.42
C ALA A 455 28.95 -2.54 0.98
N GLY A 456 29.19 -1.35 1.56
CA GLY A 456 30.49 -0.96 2.11
C GLY A 456 31.48 -0.45 1.06
N LEU A 457 31.00 -0.05 -0.11
CA LEU A 457 31.81 0.41 -1.24
C LEU A 457 31.64 1.93 -1.47
N GLU A 458 32.62 2.52 -2.20
CA GLU A 458 32.55 3.95 -2.57
C GLU A 458 31.57 4.15 -3.73
N GLY A 459 30.40 4.69 -3.41
CA GLY A 459 29.30 4.84 -4.34
C GLY A 459 29.62 5.69 -5.58
N SER A 460 30.45 6.72 -5.43
CA SER A 460 30.84 7.59 -6.55
C SER A 460 31.66 6.85 -7.62
N VAL A 461 32.51 5.91 -7.21
CA VAL A 461 33.30 5.06 -8.11
C VAL A 461 32.40 4.09 -8.87
N ILE A 462 31.41 3.51 -8.16
CA ILE A 462 30.48 2.57 -8.78
C ILE A 462 29.60 3.29 -9.80
N VAL A 463 29.02 4.45 -9.45
CA VAL A 463 28.21 5.26 -10.38
C VAL A 463 28.99 5.62 -11.64
N ALA A 464 30.21 6.15 -11.50
CA ALA A 464 31.06 6.49 -12.65
C ALA A 464 31.29 5.28 -13.56
N LYS A 465 31.52 4.10 -12.98
CA LYS A 465 31.77 2.87 -13.72
C LYS A 465 30.53 2.32 -14.44
N VAL A 466 29.34 2.49 -13.81
CA VAL A 466 28.07 2.15 -14.46
C VAL A 466 27.79 3.11 -15.64
N MET A 467 28.06 4.41 -15.47
CA MET A 467 27.94 5.40 -16.55
C MET A 467 28.83 5.12 -17.77
N ASP A 468 30.01 4.56 -17.54
CA ASP A 468 30.98 4.18 -18.59
C ASP A 468 30.68 2.80 -19.20
N SER A 469 29.72 2.05 -18.66
CA SER A 469 29.33 0.73 -19.13
C SER A 469 28.30 0.78 -20.25
N PRO A 470 28.15 -0.28 -21.05
CA PRO A 470 27.05 -0.37 -22.01
C PRO A 470 25.67 -0.34 -21.32
N ASP A 471 24.66 0.15 -22.02
CA ASP A 471 23.26 0.16 -21.56
C ASP A 471 22.84 -1.22 -21.01
N GLY A 472 22.17 -1.24 -19.86
CA GLY A 472 21.73 -2.44 -19.16
C GLY A 472 22.81 -3.12 -18.33
N VAL A 473 24.05 -2.67 -18.37
CA VAL A 473 25.14 -3.19 -17.51
C VAL A 473 25.20 -2.37 -16.22
N GLY A 474 24.85 -2.99 -15.10
CA GLY A 474 24.84 -2.38 -13.79
C GLY A 474 25.72 -3.11 -12.79
N PHE A 475 25.66 -2.67 -11.54
CA PHE A 475 26.43 -3.20 -10.44
C PHE A 475 25.62 -4.20 -9.60
N ASN A 476 26.00 -5.48 -9.64
CA ASN A 476 25.50 -6.51 -8.74
C ASN A 476 26.19 -6.38 -7.37
N ALA A 477 25.53 -5.71 -6.43
CA ALA A 477 26.10 -5.45 -5.11
C ALA A 477 26.26 -6.70 -4.24
N LEU A 478 25.53 -7.78 -4.52
CA LEU A 478 25.67 -9.05 -3.80
C LEU A 478 26.99 -9.74 -4.12
N LYS A 479 27.35 -9.81 -5.42
CA LYS A 479 28.56 -10.47 -5.92
C LYS A 479 29.72 -9.50 -6.19
N GLU A 480 29.48 -8.20 -6.10
CA GLU A 480 30.45 -7.12 -6.36
C GLU A 480 31.03 -7.15 -7.78
N GLU A 481 30.20 -7.45 -8.76
CA GLU A 481 30.56 -7.54 -10.19
C GLU A 481 29.66 -6.68 -11.07
N TYR A 482 30.14 -6.33 -12.28
CA TYR A 482 29.35 -5.61 -13.28
C TYR A 482 28.78 -6.62 -14.28
N VAL A 483 27.46 -6.63 -14.42
CA VAL A 483 26.72 -7.61 -15.20
C VAL A 483 25.62 -6.96 -16.04
N ASP A 484 25.20 -7.63 -17.10
CA ASP A 484 23.93 -7.31 -17.76
C ASP A 484 22.79 -7.64 -16.78
N MET A 485 22.15 -6.59 -16.26
CA MET A 485 21.21 -6.71 -15.14
C MET A 485 20.01 -7.58 -15.50
N VAL A 486 19.44 -7.41 -16.70
CA VAL A 486 18.29 -8.19 -17.14
C VAL A 486 18.65 -9.67 -17.28
N LYS A 487 19.78 -9.99 -17.93
CA LYS A 487 20.24 -11.38 -18.07
C LYS A 487 20.64 -12.03 -16.73
N ALA A 488 21.10 -11.23 -15.78
CA ALA A 488 21.40 -11.69 -14.43
C ALA A 488 20.17 -11.85 -13.55
N GLY A 489 18.96 -11.55 -14.07
CA GLY A 489 17.71 -11.57 -13.35
C GLY A 489 17.50 -10.39 -12.39
N ILE A 490 18.41 -9.40 -12.37
CA ILE A 490 18.32 -8.23 -11.49
C ILE A 490 17.48 -7.16 -12.20
N VAL A 491 16.18 -7.17 -11.93
CA VAL A 491 15.19 -6.34 -12.62
C VAL A 491 14.30 -5.61 -11.63
N ASP A 492 13.82 -4.43 -12.04
CA ASP A 492 12.83 -3.65 -11.30
C ASP A 492 11.55 -3.48 -12.14
N PRO A 493 10.34 -3.48 -11.57
CA PRO A 493 9.14 -3.14 -12.30
C PRO A 493 9.18 -1.69 -12.81
N ALA A 494 8.87 -1.48 -14.08
CA ALA A 494 8.88 -0.13 -14.67
C ALA A 494 7.91 0.81 -13.95
N LYS A 495 6.74 0.31 -13.55
CA LYS A 495 5.75 1.05 -12.75
C LYS A 495 6.31 1.53 -11.42
N VAL A 496 7.06 0.69 -10.70
CA VAL A 496 7.71 1.03 -9.43
C VAL A 496 8.74 2.15 -9.65
N THR A 497 9.65 1.94 -10.62
CA THR A 497 10.74 2.88 -10.93
C THR A 497 10.22 4.27 -11.30
N ARG A 498 9.21 4.36 -12.20
CA ARG A 498 8.65 5.65 -12.60
C ARG A 498 7.84 6.33 -11.51
N THR A 499 7.05 5.56 -10.73
CA THR A 499 6.22 6.09 -9.65
C THR A 499 7.08 6.67 -8.53
N ALA A 500 8.16 5.97 -8.15
CA ALA A 500 9.13 6.47 -7.19
C ALA A 500 9.71 7.83 -7.61
N LEU A 501 10.12 7.97 -8.88
CA LEU A 501 10.65 9.21 -9.42
C LEU A 501 9.60 10.34 -9.43
N GLN A 502 8.38 10.05 -9.87
CA GLN A 502 7.29 11.03 -9.95
C GLN A 502 6.88 11.56 -8.57
N ASN A 503 6.70 10.67 -7.59
CA ASN A 503 6.29 11.05 -6.24
C ASN A 503 7.39 11.81 -5.52
N ALA A 504 8.65 11.39 -5.67
CA ALA A 504 9.81 12.10 -5.14
C ALA A 504 9.89 13.54 -5.67
N ALA A 505 9.78 13.71 -6.99
CA ALA A 505 9.85 15.03 -7.61
C ALA A 505 8.67 15.93 -7.26
N SER A 506 7.47 15.36 -7.12
CA SER A 506 6.28 16.10 -6.69
C SER A 506 6.48 16.75 -5.34
N ILE A 507 6.85 15.97 -4.33
CA ILE A 507 7.07 16.47 -2.97
C ILE A 507 8.32 17.35 -2.89
N ALA A 508 9.42 16.99 -3.55
CA ALA A 508 10.62 17.84 -3.61
C ALA A 508 10.29 19.23 -4.17
N SER A 509 9.50 19.30 -5.24
CA SER A 509 9.05 20.58 -5.83
C SER A 509 8.23 21.42 -4.85
N LEU A 510 7.38 20.81 -4.03
CA LEU A 510 6.59 21.52 -3.01
C LEU A 510 7.49 22.03 -1.89
N VAL A 511 8.41 21.21 -1.39
CA VAL A 511 9.37 21.59 -0.35
C VAL A 511 10.23 22.77 -0.81
N LEU A 512 10.78 22.72 -2.02
CA LEU A 512 11.65 23.76 -2.56
C LEU A 512 10.94 25.09 -2.78
N THR A 513 9.63 25.08 -3.04
CA THR A 513 8.81 26.30 -3.21
C THR A 513 8.21 26.82 -1.91
N THR A 514 8.46 26.16 -0.77
CA THR A 514 7.97 26.57 0.54
C THR A 514 8.87 27.63 1.14
N GLU A 515 8.27 28.71 1.65
CA GLU A 515 8.98 29.87 2.24
C GLU A 515 8.60 30.08 3.71
N THR A 516 7.45 29.55 4.16
CA THR A 516 6.94 29.79 5.51
C THR A 516 6.34 28.53 6.08
N LEU A 517 6.64 28.24 7.35
CA LEU A 517 6.05 27.15 8.12
C LEU A 517 5.20 27.73 9.26
N VAL A 518 4.03 27.16 9.47
CA VAL A 518 3.10 27.57 10.51
C VAL A 518 2.71 26.36 11.35
N SER A 519 3.02 26.37 12.63
CA SER A 519 2.68 25.31 13.59
C SER A 519 1.90 25.85 14.79
N ASP A 520 1.22 24.97 15.50
CA ASP A 520 0.65 25.30 16.80
C ASP A 520 1.77 25.50 17.84
N LYS A 521 1.62 26.52 18.68
CA LYS A 521 2.53 26.71 19.80
C LYS A 521 2.27 25.62 20.84
N PRO A 522 3.29 24.86 21.29
CA PRO A 522 3.12 23.89 22.35
C PRO A 522 2.49 24.56 23.58
N GLU A 523 1.46 23.94 24.14
CA GLU A 523 0.93 24.40 25.41
C GLU A 523 1.99 24.14 26.50
N PRO A 524 2.30 25.14 27.38
CA PRO A 524 3.18 24.87 28.50
C PRO A 524 2.58 23.73 29.31
N ALA A 525 3.39 22.72 29.63
CA ALA A 525 2.94 21.61 30.46
C ALA A 525 2.23 22.20 31.69
N SER A 526 0.93 21.88 31.85
CA SER A 526 0.18 22.33 33.02
C SER A 526 0.87 21.75 34.25
N THR A 527 1.66 22.58 34.94
CA THR A 527 2.13 22.26 36.28
C THR A 527 0.90 22.24 37.15
N THR A 528 0.33 21.04 37.33
CA THR A 528 -0.68 20.79 38.36
C THR A 528 -0.01 21.23 39.68
N PRO A 529 -0.53 22.22 40.40
CA PRO A 529 0.05 22.57 41.68
C PRO A 529 -0.06 21.33 42.60
N ALA A 530 1.07 20.89 43.14
CA ALA A 530 1.05 19.88 44.17
C ALA A 530 0.13 20.39 45.29
N MET A 531 -0.95 19.66 45.56
CA MET A 531 -1.82 19.95 46.72
C MET A 531 -0.95 20.00 47.96
N PRO A 532 -1.01 21.07 48.78
CA PRO A 532 -0.33 21.11 50.04
C PRO A 532 -0.92 20.02 50.92
N GLY A 533 -0.06 19.20 51.53
CA GLY A 533 -0.34 18.05 52.34
C GLY A 533 -1.44 18.24 53.37
N GLY A 534 -2.30 17.22 53.42
CA GLY A 534 -3.36 17.14 54.41
C GLY A 534 -2.85 17.21 55.83
N MET A 535 -3.54 17.97 56.66
CA MET A 535 -3.37 18.06 58.09
C MET A 535 -3.48 16.68 58.77
N PRO A 536 -2.68 16.38 59.80
CA PRO A 536 -2.90 15.25 60.65
C PRO A 536 -4.01 15.60 61.67
N GLY A 537 -5.23 15.14 61.40
CA GLY A 537 -6.32 15.17 62.38
C GLY A 537 -6.17 14.06 63.41
N GLY A 538 -5.56 14.35 64.54
CA GLY A 538 -5.64 13.48 65.73
C GLY A 538 -7.04 13.51 66.33
N MET A 539 -7.65 12.34 66.53
CA MET A 539 -8.78 12.16 67.44
C MET A 539 -8.27 11.76 68.83
N PRO A 540 -8.69 12.46 69.90
CA PRO A 540 -8.61 11.89 71.27
C PRO A 540 -9.82 11.02 71.48
N GLY A 541 -9.58 9.85 72.11
CA GLY A 541 -10.61 8.90 72.53
C GLY A 541 -11.52 9.44 73.59
N MET A 542 -12.69 8.80 73.74
CA MET A 542 -13.40 8.65 74.96
C MET A 542 -14.34 7.42 74.92
N MET A 543 -14.09 6.56 75.91
CA MET A 543 -14.95 5.58 76.61
C MET A 543 -15.79 4.64 75.74
#